data_da3aad17e1262dcf88ba575aa2a97051
#
_entry.id   da3aad17e1262dcf88ba575aa2a97051
#
_cell.length_a   1.000
_cell.length_b   1.000
_cell.length_c   1.000
_cell.angle_alpha   90.00
_cell.angle_beta   90.00
_cell.angle_gamma   90.00
#
_symmetry.space_group_name_H-M   'P 1'
#
loop_
_entity.id
_entity.type
_entity.pdbx_description
1 polymer ?
#
loop_
_entity_poly.entity_id
_entity_poly.type
_entity_poly.pdbx_seq_one_letter_code
_entity_poly.pdbx_strand_id
1 'polypeptide(L)'
;MKLTHAEICNKAQWEEKGYRLPQYDREKVMKATKENPFWIHFGAGNIFRAFQANVVQNLLNEGVLDRGLVVAEGFDYEIIEKMYRPNDDYSLLVTLKADGNIEKTIIGSIVESCILDSEDDKEFDRLREIFENDSLQM
;
A
#
# COMPACT_ATOMS: atom_id res chain seq x y z
N MET A 1 1.00 -10.22 -17.09
CA MET A 1 1.44 -9.55 -15.85
C MET A 1 0.30 -8.71 -15.33
N LYS A 2 -0.17 -9.02 -14.14
CA LYS A 2 -1.16 -8.22 -13.40
C LYS A 2 -0.50 -7.71 -12.13
N LEU A 3 -0.93 -6.56 -11.64
CA LEU A 3 -0.41 -5.97 -10.41
C LEU A 3 -1.10 -6.62 -9.20
N THR A 4 -0.85 -7.91 -8.99
CA THR A 4 -1.39 -8.71 -7.89
C THR A 4 -0.27 -9.43 -7.17
N HIS A 5 -0.50 -9.79 -5.90
CA HIS A 5 0.51 -10.46 -5.08
C HIS A 5 1.01 -11.76 -5.73
N ALA A 6 0.10 -12.58 -6.24
CA ALA A 6 0.44 -13.82 -6.92
C ALA A 6 1.37 -13.62 -8.13
N GLU A 7 1.14 -12.58 -8.94
CA GLU A 7 1.97 -12.27 -10.10
C GLU A 7 3.32 -11.63 -9.69
N ILE A 8 3.32 -10.79 -8.65
CA ILE A 8 4.53 -10.12 -8.16
C ILE A 8 5.50 -11.10 -7.51
N CYS A 9 5.01 -12.20 -6.93
CA CYS A 9 5.85 -13.28 -6.42
C CYS A 9 6.75 -13.91 -7.49
N ASN A 10 6.39 -13.82 -8.78
CA ASN A 10 7.27 -14.16 -9.89
C ASN A 10 8.23 -13.00 -10.21
N LYS A 11 9.14 -12.72 -9.29
CA LYS A 11 10.04 -11.55 -9.32
C LYS A 11 10.82 -11.44 -10.63
N ALA A 12 11.36 -12.54 -11.13
CA ALA A 12 12.19 -12.54 -12.33
C ALA A 12 11.49 -11.91 -13.55
N GLN A 13 10.20 -12.18 -13.74
CA GLN A 13 9.41 -11.63 -14.85
C GLN A 13 9.28 -10.11 -14.79
N TRP A 14 9.23 -9.55 -13.57
CA TRP A 14 9.12 -8.10 -13.36
C TRP A 14 10.48 -7.41 -13.48
N GLU A 15 11.50 -8.00 -12.85
CA GLU A 15 12.87 -7.46 -12.84
C GLU A 15 13.47 -7.44 -14.25
N GLU A 16 13.26 -8.48 -15.07
CA GLU A 16 13.66 -8.52 -16.47
C GLU A 16 13.09 -7.35 -17.29
N LYS A 17 11.89 -6.87 -16.93
CA LYS A 17 11.26 -5.70 -17.56
C LYS A 17 11.62 -4.37 -16.89
N GLY A 18 12.58 -4.37 -15.97
CA GLY A 18 13.10 -3.19 -15.31
C GLY A 18 12.21 -2.61 -14.22
N TYR A 19 11.35 -3.42 -13.61
CA TYR A 19 10.57 -3.00 -12.45
C TYR A 19 11.38 -3.22 -11.16
N ARG A 20 11.35 -2.24 -10.27
CA ARG A 20 11.83 -2.38 -8.89
C ARG A 20 10.68 -2.93 -8.04
N LEU A 21 10.97 -3.97 -7.27
CA LEU A 21 10.01 -4.65 -6.43
C LEU A 21 10.27 -4.37 -4.94
N PRO A 22 9.25 -4.52 -4.06
CA PRO A 22 9.46 -4.57 -2.62
C PRO A 22 10.50 -5.64 -2.24
N GLN A 23 11.45 -5.29 -1.36
CA GLN A 23 12.54 -6.17 -0.93
C GLN A 23 12.26 -6.83 0.44
N TYR A 24 11.09 -6.61 1.00
CA TYR A 24 10.63 -7.20 2.28
C TYR A 24 9.58 -8.29 2.04
N ASP A 25 9.35 -9.09 3.06
CA ASP A 25 8.25 -10.06 3.10
C ASP A 25 6.93 -9.32 3.33
N ARG A 26 6.19 -9.08 2.24
CA ARG A 26 4.95 -8.31 2.29
C ARG A 26 3.83 -9.01 3.08
N GLU A 27 3.76 -10.34 3.04
CA GLU A 27 2.75 -11.07 3.81
C GLU A 27 2.97 -10.91 5.31
N LYS A 28 4.23 -10.97 5.73
CA LYS A 28 4.62 -10.72 7.12
C LYS A 28 4.29 -9.29 7.55
N VAL A 29 4.61 -8.30 6.69
CA VAL A 29 4.30 -6.89 6.94
C VAL A 29 2.79 -6.67 7.01
N MET A 30 2.03 -7.25 6.10
CA MET A 30 0.56 -7.15 6.08
C MET A 30 -0.06 -7.72 7.36
N LYS A 31 0.39 -8.90 7.80
CA LYS A 31 -0.08 -9.52 9.04
C LYS A 31 0.26 -8.65 10.26
N ALA A 32 1.50 -8.18 10.37
CA ALA A 32 1.94 -7.34 11.47
C ALA A 32 1.16 -6.00 11.52
N THR A 33 0.87 -5.41 10.35
CA THR A 33 0.09 -4.17 10.25
C THR A 33 -1.37 -4.40 10.67
N LYS A 34 -1.96 -5.52 10.27
CA LYS A 34 -3.34 -5.85 10.64
C LYS A 34 -3.50 -6.02 12.15
N GLU A 35 -2.53 -6.65 12.79
CA GLU A 35 -2.52 -6.86 14.25
C GLU A 35 -2.19 -5.58 15.02
N ASN A 36 -1.25 -4.78 14.52
CA ASN A 36 -0.73 -3.58 15.18
C ASN A 36 -0.56 -2.43 14.17
N PRO A 37 -1.65 -1.84 13.67
CA PRO A 37 -1.57 -0.71 12.76
C PRO A 37 -0.87 0.48 13.43
N PHE A 38 0.02 1.17 12.69
CA PHE A 38 0.72 2.33 13.23
C PHE A 38 0.39 3.63 12.49
N TRP A 39 -0.05 3.52 11.23
CA TRP A 39 -0.42 4.67 10.41
C TRP A 39 -1.64 4.34 9.53
N ILE A 40 -2.71 5.10 9.72
CA ILE A 40 -3.84 5.17 8.81
C ILE A 40 -3.83 6.51 8.10
N HIS A 41 -3.91 6.49 6.77
CA HIS A 41 -3.96 7.70 5.95
C HIS A 41 -5.34 7.88 5.35
N PHE A 42 -5.90 9.08 5.48
CA PHE A 42 -7.19 9.44 4.88
C PHE A 42 -6.98 10.10 3.52
N GLY A 43 -7.55 9.49 2.49
CA GLY A 43 -7.41 9.90 1.10
C GLY A 43 -6.51 8.96 0.30
N ALA A 44 -7.10 8.31 -0.69
CA ALA A 44 -6.47 7.24 -1.48
C ALA A 44 -5.84 7.74 -2.80
N GLY A 45 -5.57 9.03 -2.90
CA GLY A 45 -5.13 9.68 -4.12
C GLY A 45 -3.70 9.36 -4.57
N ASN A 46 -3.36 9.85 -5.76
CA ASN A 46 -2.07 9.55 -6.41
C ASN A 46 -0.86 10.09 -5.64
N ILE A 47 -0.98 11.25 -4.98
CA ILE A 47 0.14 11.83 -4.21
C ILE A 47 0.51 10.91 -3.05
N PHE A 48 -0.46 10.42 -2.30
CA PHE A 48 -0.21 9.46 -1.22
C PHE A 48 0.49 8.20 -1.73
N ARG A 49 -0.02 7.60 -2.82
CA ARG A 49 0.57 6.40 -3.43
C ARG A 49 1.99 6.61 -3.95
N ALA A 50 2.27 7.80 -4.51
CA ALA A 50 3.57 8.09 -5.11
C ALA A 50 4.62 8.59 -4.09
N PHE A 51 4.21 9.29 -3.05
CA PHE A 51 5.12 9.94 -2.12
C PHE A 51 5.20 9.22 -0.77
N GLN A 52 4.19 9.33 0.09
CA GLN A 52 4.24 8.75 1.43
C GLN A 52 4.42 7.22 1.39
N ALA A 53 3.67 6.54 0.53
CA ALA A 53 3.79 5.10 0.40
C ALA A 53 5.17 4.66 -0.10
N ASN A 54 5.81 5.43 -0.99
CA ASN A 54 7.17 5.15 -1.44
C ASN A 54 8.22 5.38 -0.33
N VAL A 55 8.05 6.41 0.50
CA VAL A 55 8.91 6.64 1.67
C VAL A 55 8.84 5.46 2.64
N VAL A 56 7.61 5.03 2.99
CA VAL A 56 7.42 3.88 3.88
C VAL A 56 7.98 2.59 3.25
N GLN A 57 7.82 2.38 1.94
CA GLN A 57 8.42 1.23 1.26
C GLN A 57 9.94 1.22 1.39
N ASN A 58 10.60 2.36 1.25
CA ASN A 58 12.06 2.42 1.41
C ASN A 58 12.48 2.07 2.84
N LEU A 59 11.75 2.55 3.85
CA LEU A 59 12.01 2.20 5.25
C LEU A 59 11.76 0.70 5.54
N LEU A 60 10.77 0.10 4.91
CA LEU A 60 10.53 -1.35 4.96
C LEU A 60 11.65 -2.14 4.28
N ASN A 61 12.12 -1.69 3.10
CA ASN A 61 13.23 -2.31 2.38
C ASN A 61 14.53 -2.28 3.20
N GLU A 62 14.76 -1.22 3.97
CA GLU A 62 15.93 -1.06 4.85
C GLU A 62 15.77 -1.76 6.21
N GLY A 63 14.60 -2.34 6.49
CA GLY A 63 14.30 -2.98 7.76
C GLY A 63 14.14 -2.02 8.95
N VAL A 64 13.94 -0.73 8.68
CA VAL A 64 13.68 0.30 9.70
C VAL A 64 12.25 0.19 10.22
N LEU A 65 11.31 -0.18 9.35
CA LEU A 65 9.92 -0.46 9.69
C LEU A 65 9.61 -1.95 9.46
N ASP A 66 8.65 -2.45 10.20
CA ASP A 66 8.11 -3.82 10.10
C ASP A 66 6.60 -3.86 9.79
N ARG A 67 5.97 -2.68 9.66
CA ARG A 67 4.55 -2.51 9.38
C ARG A 67 4.35 -1.53 8.22
N GLY A 68 3.32 -1.78 7.43
CA GLY A 68 2.93 -0.95 6.30
C GLY A 68 1.84 0.05 6.66
N LEU A 69 1.24 0.60 5.62
CA LEU A 69 0.21 1.63 5.71
C LEU A 69 -1.19 1.05 5.55
N VAL A 70 -2.13 1.61 6.28
CA VAL A 70 -3.57 1.49 6.02
C VAL A 70 -4.03 2.77 5.34
N VAL A 71 -4.87 2.66 4.32
CA VAL A 71 -5.51 3.81 3.67
C VAL A 71 -7.01 3.74 3.85
N ALA A 72 -7.64 4.85 4.12
CA ALA A 72 -9.09 4.99 4.17
C ALA A 72 -9.55 6.10 3.21
N GLU A 73 -10.59 5.83 2.43
CA GLU A 73 -11.17 6.78 1.49
C GLU A 73 -12.63 7.06 1.84
N GLY A 74 -12.95 8.33 2.06
CA GLY A 74 -14.27 8.76 2.51
C GLY A 74 -15.10 9.51 1.47
N PHE A 75 -14.60 9.65 0.25
CA PHE A 75 -15.26 10.41 -0.80
C PHE A 75 -15.38 9.63 -2.12
N ASP A 76 -14.25 9.21 -2.67
CA ASP A 76 -14.19 8.44 -3.93
C ASP A 76 -14.02 6.94 -3.61
N TYR A 77 -15.10 6.26 -3.26
CA TYR A 77 -15.07 4.83 -2.94
C TYR A 77 -14.63 3.96 -4.14
N GLU A 78 -14.90 4.43 -5.36
CA GLU A 78 -14.51 3.70 -6.58
C GLU A 78 -13.00 3.49 -6.69
N ILE A 79 -12.20 4.40 -6.14
CA ILE A 79 -10.74 4.22 -6.17
C ILE A 79 -10.31 2.99 -5.36
N ILE A 80 -10.96 2.71 -4.23
CA ILE A 80 -10.71 1.50 -3.44
C ILE A 80 -11.13 0.26 -4.21
N GLU A 81 -12.34 0.27 -4.77
CA GLU A 81 -12.92 -0.89 -5.45
C GLU A 81 -12.25 -1.21 -6.79
N LYS A 82 -11.82 -0.18 -7.53
CA LYS A 82 -11.29 -0.33 -8.89
C LYS A 82 -9.77 -0.31 -8.99
N MET A 83 -9.09 0.36 -8.04
CA MET A 83 -7.64 0.56 -8.11
C MET A 83 -6.87 -0.17 -7.00
N TYR A 84 -7.38 -0.20 -5.77
CA TYR A 84 -6.66 -0.83 -4.67
C TYR A 84 -6.94 -2.34 -4.59
N ARG A 85 -8.17 -2.72 -4.30
CA ARG A 85 -8.56 -4.13 -4.06
C ARG A 85 -8.26 -5.08 -5.23
N PRO A 86 -8.54 -4.72 -6.50
CA PRO A 86 -8.22 -5.61 -7.62
C PRO A 86 -6.72 -5.82 -7.86
N ASN A 87 -5.88 -4.95 -7.28
CA ASN A 87 -4.44 -5.00 -7.36
C ASN A 87 -3.78 -5.38 -6.03
N ASP A 88 -4.51 -6.00 -5.10
CA ASP A 88 -4.01 -6.38 -3.76
C ASP A 88 -3.28 -5.21 -3.06
N ASP A 89 -3.83 -3.99 -3.19
CA ASP A 89 -3.29 -2.72 -2.69
C ASP A 89 -1.90 -2.31 -3.23
N TYR A 90 -1.39 -3.01 -4.24
CA TYR A 90 -0.19 -2.57 -4.95
C TYR A 90 -0.46 -1.39 -5.87
N SER A 91 0.54 -0.57 -6.08
CA SER A 91 0.52 0.48 -7.09
C SER A 91 1.84 0.57 -7.86
N LEU A 92 1.77 1.16 -9.05
CA LEU A 92 2.95 1.41 -9.88
C LEU A 92 3.30 2.91 -9.81
N LEU A 93 4.52 3.17 -9.33
CA LEU A 93 5.13 4.49 -9.39
C LEU A 93 6.04 4.57 -10.62
N VAL A 94 5.76 5.51 -11.50
CA VAL A 94 6.61 5.82 -12.66
C VAL A 94 7.28 7.17 -12.41
N THR A 95 8.61 7.17 -12.37
CA THR A 95 9.41 8.37 -12.18
C THR A 95 10.12 8.74 -13.48
N LEU A 96 9.81 9.92 -14.00
CA LEU A 96 10.48 10.50 -15.16
C LEU A 96 11.67 11.34 -14.69
N LYS A 97 12.87 10.91 -15.07
CA LYS A 97 14.12 11.58 -14.71
C LYS A 97 14.46 12.70 -15.71
N ALA A 98 15.19 13.71 -15.27
CA ALA A 98 15.64 14.81 -16.10
C ALA A 98 16.54 14.37 -17.27
N ASP A 99 17.23 13.25 -17.13
CA ASP A 99 18.09 12.64 -18.15
C ASP A 99 17.32 11.78 -19.19
N GLY A 100 15.98 11.74 -19.08
CA GLY A 100 15.09 10.96 -19.94
C GLY A 100 14.88 9.51 -19.49
N ASN A 101 15.56 9.05 -18.43
CA ASN A 101 15.34 7.71 -17.89
C ASN A 101 13.98 7.59 -17.21
N ILE A 102 13.38 6.42 -17.31
CA ILE A 102 12.12 6.08 -16.67
C ILE A 102 12.36 5.00 -15.63
N GLU A 103 12.07 5.29 -14.38
CA GLU A 103 12.07 4.29 -13.31
C GLU A 103 10.65 3.81 -13.03
N LYS A 104 10.50 2.50 -12.88
CA LYS A 104 9.23 1.83 -12.58
C LYS A 104 9.36 1.10 -11.25
N THR A 105 8.62 1.52 -10.24
CA THR A 105 8.67 0.94 -8.90
C THR A 105 7.30 0.42 -8.50
N ILE A 106 7.24 -0.85 -8.12
CA ILE A 106 6.04 -1.43 -7.55
C ILE A 106 6.00 -1.07 -6.07
N ILE A 107 4.98 -0.33 -5.67
CA ILE A 107 4.74 0.07 -4.29
C ILE A 107 3.83 -0.96 -3.63
N GLY A 108 4.30 -1.59 -2.58
CA GLY A 108 3.59 -2.61 -1.81
C GLY A 108 3.47 -2.28 -0.32
N SER A 109 3.82 -1.07 0.09
CA SER A 109 3.78 -0.62 1.47
C SER A 109 2.38 -0.31 2.00
N ILE A 110 1.41 -0.06 1.11
CA ILE A 110 0.00 -0.02 1.47
C ILE A 110 -0.49 -1.47 1.51
N VAL A 111 -0.94 -1.92 2.67
CA VAL A 111 -1.27 -3.33 2.91
C VAL A 111 -2.73 -3.57 3.29
N GLU A 112 -3.48 -2.50 3.48
CA GLU A 112 -4.92 -2.54 3.73
C GLU A 112 -5.57 -1.26 3.21
N SER A 113 -6.73 -1.42 2.55
CA SER A 113 -7.56 -0.31 2.07
C SER A 113 -8.98 -0.43 2.60
N CYS A 114 -9.49 0.65 3.17
CA CYS A 114 -10.80 0.76 3.81
C CYS A 114 -11.65 1.81 3.12
N ILE A 115 -12.96 1.59 3.12
CA ILE A 115 -13.96 2.60 2.76
C ILE A 115 -14.46 3.24 4.05
N LEU A 116 -14.37 4.58 4.14
CA LEU A 116 -14.89 5.34 5.26
C LEU A 116 -16.38 5.65 5.00
N ASP A 117 -17.23 4.67 5.24
CA ASP A 117 -18.67 4.76 5.12
C ASP A 117 -19.32 4.35 6.44
N SER A 118 -20.01 5.29 7.10
CA SER A 118 -20.68 5.02 8.36
C SER A 118 -21.95 4.15 8.22
N GLU A 119 -22.43 3.95 7.00
CA GLU A 119 -23.55 3.07 6.70
C GLU A 119 -23.11 1.62 6.39
N ASP A 120 -21.80 1.40 6.18
CA ASP A 120 -21.21 0.06 6.04
C ASP A 120 -20.61 -0.38 7.37
N ASP A 121 -21.36 -1.14 8.14
CA ASP A 121 -20.96 -1.61 9.48
C ASP A 121 -19.61 -2.34 9.46
N LYS A 122 -19.33 -3.16 8.44
CA LYS A 122 -18.10 -3.95 8.36
C LYS A 122 -16.87 -3.07 8.15
N GLU A 123 -16.95 -2.13 7.22
CA GLU A 123 -15.86 -1.18 6.93
C GLU A 123 -15.65 -0.26 8.14
N PHE A 124 -16.74 0.23 8.74
CA PHE A 124 -16.67 1.11 9.89
C PHE A 124 -16.17 0.42 11.17
N ASP A 125 -16.55 -0.82 11.40
CA ASP A 125 -16.03 -1.62 12.52
C ASP A 125 -14.51 -1.84 12.40
N ARG A 126 -14.01 -2.09 11.18
CA ARG A 126 -12.56 -2.20 10.98
C ARG A 126 -11.83 -0.89 11.29
N LEU A 127 -12.37 0.24 10.88
CA LEU A 127 -11.80 1.55 11.22
C LEU A 127 -11.79 1.78 12.73
N ARG A 128 -12.88 1.40 13.43
CA ARG A 128 -12.95 1.47 14.89
C ARG A 128 -11.86 0.63 15.55
N GLU A 129 -11.66 -0.63 15.13
CA GLU A 129 -10.60 -1.49 15.63
C GLU A 129 -9.21 -0.86 15.46
N ILE A 130 -8.95 -0.21 14.33
CA ILE A 130 -7.68 0.48 14.08
C ILE A 130 -7.50 1.64 15.07
N PHE A 131 -8.53 2.45 15.29
CA PHE A 131 -8.47 3.60 16.20
C PHE A 131 -8.41 3.23 17.68
N GLU A 132 -8.95 2.08 18.05
CA GLU A 132 -8.88 1.54 19.42
C GLU A 132 -7.55 0.82 19.71
N ASN A 133 -6.71 0.62 18.69
CA ASN A 133 -5.43 -0.07 18.87
C ASN A 133 -4.35 0.86 19.41
N ASP A 134 -3.75 0.49 20.53
CA ASP A 134 -2.69 1.26 21.22
C ASP A 134 -1.43 1.46 20.37
N SER A 135 -1.25 0.68 19.29
CA SER A 135 -0.11 0.80 18.39
C SER A 135 -0.24 1.96 17.39
N LEU A 136 -1.46 2.52 17.22
CA LEU A 136 -1.70 3.59 16.26
C LEU A 136 -0.99 4.88 16.70
N GLN A 137 -0.17 5.43 15.81
CA GLN A 137 0.62 6.64 16.07
C GLN A 137 0.19 7.81 15.18
N MET A 138 -0.33 7.51 13.97
CA MET A 138 -0.67 8.54 12.99
C MET A 138 -1.79 8.06 12.07
#